data_8294a36757dba798bae2408679a36152
#
_entry.id   8294a36757dba798bae2408679a36152
#
_cell.length_a   1.000
_cell.length_b   1.000
_cell.length_c   1.000
_cell.angle_alpha   90.00
_cell.angle_beta   90.00
_cell.angle_gamma   90.00
#
_symmetry.space_group_name_H-M   'P 1'
#
loop_
_entity.id
_entity.type
_entity.pdbx_description
1 polymer ?
#
loop_
_entity_poly.entity_id
_entity_poly.type
_entity_poly.pdbx_seq_one_letter_code
_entity_poly.pdbx_strand_id
1 'polypeptide(L)'
;GSSRCGTSRNSPCAQGLFLDVPHLLLPEHAWDPAAQTSATRFMAIEENGNVTRFGSQMTAWQDDAWLDLLHTAGFTSIIRPDGAAWPVSDTFTDKLYALLAEKNESYSLTTHSMKGIPTLDIPRIFTISESAHRIHNPFTPEKYATLGRVLRMKAGTRILDLGSGSGEMLCTWARDHGISGTGVDMSALFSQQAKQRAAELGVADRVTFIHQDAAGYVADEKCDIAACVGATWIGGGVAGTIELLSKSLKPGGMLLIGEPYWRQVPATEEIAQACGASSLADFLTLADLVSSFDKLGYDLVEMVLADQEGWDRYEAAKWLTMRRWLEDNPGDEFAPEVRAELTIAPKRHATYTREYFGWGVFALIKR
;
A
#
# COMPACT_ATOMS: atom_id res chain seq x y z
N GLY A 1 -43.81 7.81 11.77
CA GLY A 1 -43.56 8.47 13.06
C GLY A 1 -42.10 8.82 13.17
N SER A 2 -41.75 10.11 13.07
CA SER A 2 -40.41 10.64 13.14
C SER A 2 -39.85 10.47 14.56
N SER A 3 -38.93 9.58 14.77
CA SER A 3 -38.11 9.59 15.98
C SER A 3 -36.96 10.56 15.79
N ARG A 4 -37.04 11.69 16.46
CA ARG A 4 -35.95 12.66 16.61
C ARG A 4 -34.86 12.02 17.48
N CYS A 5 -33.71 11.80 16.91
CA CYS A 5 -32.50 11.42 17.68
C CYS A 5 -31.74 12.69 18.10
N GLY A 6 -31.18 12.63 19.29
CA GLY A 6 -30.71 13.75 20.07
C GLY A 6 -29.58 14.56 19.48
N THR A 7 -29.56 15.81 19.88
CA THR A 7 -28.58 16.86 19.57
C THR A 7 -27.22 16.52 20.14
N SER A 8 -26.24 16.22 19.32
CA SER A 8 -24.83 16.29 19.68
C SER A 8 -24.30 17.73 19.49
N ARG A 9 -23.45 18.15 20.42
CA ARG A 9 -23.00 19.52 20.65
C ARG A 9 -22.39 20.18 19.40
N ASN A 10 -22.87 21.38 19.08
CA ASN A 10 -22.27 22.31 18.13
C ASN A 10 -20.88 22.72 18.64
N SER A 11 -19.82 22.35 17.96
CA SER A 11 -18.48 22.85 18.22
C SER A 11 -18.03 23.71 17.04
N PRO A 12 -17.60 24.95 17.24
CA PRO A 12 -16.97 25.74 16.20
C PRO A 12 -15.60 25.15 15.89
N CYS A 13 -15.38 24.73 14.64
CA CYS A 13 -14.05 24.37 14.15
C CYS A 13 -13.32 25.63 13.67
N ALA A 14 -12.16 25.93 14.21
CA ALA A 14 -11.36 27.09 13.82
C ALA A 14 -10.75 26.95 12.41
N GLN A 15 -10.43 25.76 12.00
CA GLN A 15 -10.08 25.29 10.65
C GLN A 15 -10.35 23.80 10.63
N GLY A 16 -10.88 23.23 9.57
CA GLY A 16 -11.32 21.86 9.65
C GLY A 16 -11.33 21.09 8.33
N LEU A 17 -11.68 19.83 8.45
CA LEU A 17 -11.71 18.82 7.41
C LEU A 17 -12.50 19.22 6.15
N PHE A 18 -13.40 20.20 6.23
CA PHE A 18 -14.32 20.57 5.18
C PHE A 18 -14.07 21.95 4.57
N LEU A 19 -13.55 22.93 5.31
CA LEU A 19 -13.27 24.29 4.85
C LEU A 19 -12.04 24.88 5.55
N ASP A 20 -11.26 25.71 4.82
CA ASP A 20 -10.07 26.39 5.34
C ASP A 20 -10.38 27.64 6.19
N VAL A 21 -11.63 27.97 6.37
CA VAL A 21 -12.11 29.12 7.15
C VAL A 21 -12.94 28.64 8.35
N PRO A 22 -13.05 29.45 9.42
CA PRO A 22 -13.91 29.13 10.55
C PRO A 22 -15.35 28.86 10.12
N HIS A 23 -15.95 27.74 10.55
CA HIS A 23 -17.29 27.35 10.16
C HIS A 23 -17.97 26.54 11.26
N LEU A 24 -19.31 26.54 11.23
CA LEU A 24 -20.14 25.65 12.02
C LEU A 24 -20.45 24.40 11.21
N LEU A 25 -20.15 23.23 11.74
CA LEU A 25 -20.46 21.96 11.09
C LEU A 25 -21.74 21.35 11.68
N LEU A 26 -22.72 21.10 10.83
CA LEU A 26 -23.99 20.44 11.20
C LEU A 26 -24.07 19.08 10.50
N PRO A 27 -23.92 17.96 11.24
CA PRO A 27 -24.13 16.64 10.68
C PRO A 27 -25.63 16.32 10.60
N GLU A 28 -26.02 15.70 9.50
CA GLU A 28 -27.35 15.12 9.28
C GLU A 28 -27.17 13.64 8.89
N HIS A 29 -27.81 12.73 9.62
CA HIS A 29 -27.81 11.31 9.30
C HIS A 29 -29.21 10.90 8.86
N ALA A 30 -29.30 10.23 7.73
CA ALA A 30 -30.53 9.68 7.20
C ALA A 30 -30.36 8.18 6.91
N TRP A 31 -31.37 7.41 7.26
CA TRP A 31 -31.45 5.99 6.93
C TRP A 31 -32.63 5.75 6.00
N ASP A 32 -32.38 5.12 4.85
CA ASP A 32 -33.41 4.64 3.94
C ASP A 32 -33.56 3.11 4.10
N PRO A 33 -34.63 2.65 4.77
CA PRO A 33 -34.82 1.23 5.00
C PRO A 33 -35.23 0.46 3.73
N ALA A 34 -35.75 1.14 2.70
CA ALA A 34 -36.13 0.48 1.46
C ALA A 34 -34.90 0.26 0.55
N ALA A 35 -34.01 1.22 0.50
CA ALA A 35 -32.75 1.13 -0.23
C ALA A 35 -31.61 0.50 0.60
N GLN A 36 -31.82 0.27 1.90
CA GLN A 36 -30.78 -0.17 2.86
C GLN A 36 -29.53 0.70 2.82
N THR A 37 -29.71 2.01 2.72
CA THR A 37 -28.60 2.96 2.64
C THR A 37 -28.60 3.93 3.81
N SER A 38 -27.40 4.17 4.34
CA SER A 38 -27.13 5.24 5.30
C SER A 38 -26.48 6.40 4.57
N ALA A 39 -27.05 7.57 4.68
CA ALA A 39 -26.47 8.80 4.15
C ALA A 39 -26.09 9.71 5.31
N THR A 40 -24.83 10.15 5.31
CA THR A 40 -24.36 11.19 6.21
C THR A 40 -24.10 12.44 5.39
N ARG A 41 -24.73 13.55 5.78
CA ARG A 41 -24.55 14.85 5.17
C ARG A 41 -23.99 15.80 6.20
N PHE A 42 -23.08 16.66 5.76
CA PHE A 42 -22.53 17.73 6.57
C PHE A 42 -22.85 19.06 5.91
N MET A 43 -23.32 20.01 6.67
CA MET A 43 -23.46 21.41 6.25
C MET A 43 -22.43 22.23 7.01
N ALA A 44 -21.47 22.79 6.27
CA ALA A 44 -20.51 23.74 6.82
C ALA A 44 -21.03 25.16 6.57
N ILE A 45 -21.24 25.93 7.61
CA ILE A 45 -21.80 27.30 7.58
C ILE A 45 -20.69 28.26 8.01
N GLU A 46 -20.25 29.09 7.08
CA GLU A 46 -19.26 30.13 7.33
C GLU A 46 -19.86 31.32 8.06
N GLU A 47 -19.04 32.15 8.70
CA GLU A 47 -19.49 33.38 9.38
C GLU A 47 -20.20 34.37 8.46
N ASN A 48 -19.89 34.37 7.17
CA ASN A 48 -20.55 35.20 6.14
C ASN A 48 -21.93 34.67 5.70
N GLY A 49 -22.36 33.53 6.25
CA GLY A 49 -23.62 32.88 5.92
C GLY A 49 -23.59 31.93 4.73
N ASN A 50 -22.44 31.73 4.07
CA ASN A 50 -22.30 30.73 3.03
C ASN A 50 -22.48 29.33 3.60
N VAL A 51 -23.18 28.46 2.84
CA VAL A 51 -23.44 27.07 3.23
C VAL A 51 -22.89 26.13 2.18
N THR A 52 -21.90 25.34 2.56
CA THR A 52 -21.36 24.26 1.74
C THR A 52 -21.88 22.91 2.26
N ARG A 53 -22.28 22.02 1.34
CA ARG A 53 -22.81 20.70 1.68
C ARG A 53 -21.89 19.60 1.19
N PHE A 54 -21.60 18.67 2.09
CA PHE A 54 -20.83 17.46 1.82
C PHE A 54 -21.70 16.25 2.16
N GLY A 55 -21.47 15.12 1.52
CA GLY A 55 -22.23 13.92 1.85
C GLY A 55 -21.52 12.65 1.42
N SER A 56 -21.76 11.58 2.18
CA SER A 56 -21.38 10.21 1.85
C SER A 56 -22.61 9.31 1.98
N GLN A 57 -22.65 8.28 1.17
CA GLN A 57 -23.69 7.25 1.23
C GLN A 57 -23.02 5.88 1.32
N MET A 58 -23.50 5.06 2.26
CA MET A 58 -23.04 3.69 2.44
C MET A 58 -24.23 2.74 2.34
N THR A 59 -24.06 1.62 1.67
CA THR A 59 -25.05 0.54 1.66
C THR A 59 -24.82 -0.35 2.87
N ALA A 60 -25.86 -0.55 3.67
CA ALA A 60 -25.85 -1.51 4.77
C ALA A 60 -26.41 -2.85 4.27
N TRP A 61 -25.69 -3.91 4.55
CA TRP A 61 -26.09 -5.28 4.23
C TRP A 61 -26.67 -5.94 5.48
N GLN A 62 -27.76 -6.68 5.30
CA GLN A 62 -28.28 -7.54 6.38
C GLN A 62 -27.38 -8.78 6.55
N ASP A 63 -27.42 -9.38 7.75
CA ASP A 63 -26.60 -10.56 8.10
C ASP A 63 -26.77 -11.68 7.07
N ASP A 64 -28.00 -11.98 6.67
CA ASP A 64 -28.30 -13.04 5.70
C ASP A 64 -27.66 -12.77 4.34
N ALA A 65 -27.67 -11.50 3.89
CA ALA A 65 -27.05 -11.11 2.63
C ALA A 65 -25.50 -11.21 2.69
N TRP A 66 -24.89 -10.94 3.83
CA TRP A 66 -23.48 -11.19 4.04
C TRP A 66 -23.13 -12.67 4.04
N LEU A 67 -23.93 -13.49 4.71
CA LEU A 67 -23.75 -14.94 4.75
C LEU A 67 -23.90 -15.54 3.34
N ASP A 68 -24.90 -15.13 2.59
CA ASP A 68 -25.10 -15.57 1.20
C ASP A 68 -23.95 -15.17 0.29
N LEU A 69 -23.43 -13.95 0.46
CA LEU A 69 -22.25 -13.48 -0.28
C LEU A 69 -21.01 -14.31 0.02
N LEU A 70 -20.74 -14.60 1.30
CA LEU A 70 -19.62 -15.42 1.74
C LEU A 70 -19.76 -16.87 1.27
N HIS A 71 -20.95 -17.48 1.37
CA HIS A 71 -21.19 -18.83 0.84
C HIS A 71 -21.02 -18.88 -0.68
N THR A 72 -21.51 -17.85 -1.39
CA THR A 72 -21.36 -17.74 -2.86
C THR A 72 -19.87 -17.59 -3.24
N ALA A 73 -19.08 -16.93 -2.39
CA ALA A 73 -17.63 -16.80 -2.56
C ALA A 73 -16.84 -18.06 -2.16
N GLY A 74 -17.53 -19.14 -1.74
CA GLY A 74 -16.92 -20.45 -1.43
C GLY A 74 -16.44 -20.60 0.02
N PHE A 75 -16.87 -19.73 0.94
CA PHE A 75 -16.62 -19.89 2.36
C PHE A 75 -17.65 -20.85 2.97
N THR A 76 -17.19 -21.86 3.74
CA THR A 76 -18.04 -22.94 4.26
C THR A 76 -18.20 -22.91 5.77
N SER A 77 -17.30 -22.28 6.50
CA SER A 77 -17.37 -22.13 7.96
C SER A 77 -17.37 -20.64 8.28
N ILE A 78 -18.54 -20.11 8.66
CA ILE A 78 -18.71 -18.70 8.98
C ILE A 78 -19.12 -18.60 10.45
N ILE A 79 -18.26 -18.02 11.27
CA ILE A 79 -18.46 -17.92 12.72
C ILE A 79 -18.54 -16.44 13.09
N ARG A 80 -19.52 -16.11 13.93
CA ARG A 80 -19.58 -14.83 14.64
C ARG A 80 -18.93 -15.03 16.01
N PRO A 81 -17.72 -14.50 16.28
CA PRO A 81 -17.10 -14.64 17.60
C PRO A 81 -17.96 -13.92 18.65
N ASP A 82 -18.39 -14.63 19.66
CA ASP A 82 -19.08 -14.04 20.80
C ASP A 82 -18.15 -13.06 21.54
N GLY A 83 -18.60 -11.82 21.73
CA GLY A 83 -17.90 -10.82 22.55
C GLY A 83 -16.78 -10.05 21.85
N ALA A 84 -16.57 -10.20 20.54
CA ALA A 84 -15.66 -9.35 19.78
C ALA A 84 -16.34 -8.04 19.36
N ALA A 85 -16.68 -7.19 20.33
CA ALA A 85 -16.94 -5.78 20.05
C ALA A 85 -15.58 -5.08 19.93
N TRP A 86 -15.28 -4.49 18.78
CA TRP A 86 -14.18 -3.53 18.68
C TRP A 86 -14.49 -2.38 19.65
N PRO A 87 -13.49 -1.84 20.35
CA PRO A 87 -13.70 -0.66 21.16
C PRO A 87 -14.04 0.50 20.20
N VAL A 88 -15.31 0.74 20.02
CA VAL A 88 -15.83 1.87 19.25
C VAL A 88 -16.04 3.00 20.23
N SER A 89 -15.63 4.21 19.86
CA SER A 89 -15.90 5.42 20.64
C SER A 89 -17.40 5.53 20.94
N ASP A 90 -17.76 6.19 22.03
CA ASP A 90 -19.13 6.37 22.58
C ASP A 90 -20.21 6.87 21.59
N THR A 91 -19.88 7.07 20.33
CA THR A 91 -20.75 7.57 19.26
C THR A 91 -21.32 6.48 18.34
N PHE A 92 -20.83 5.24 18.40
CA PHE A 92 -21.34 4.12 17.60
C PHE A 92 -21.81 3.01 18.55
N THR A 93 -23.08 3.04 18.90
CA THR A 93 -23.69 2.02 19.72
C THR A 93 -24.04 0.78 18.89
N ASP A 94 -23.52 -0.36 19.28
CA ASP A 94 -24.09 -1.70 19.25
C ASP A 94 -24.07 -2.55 17.98
N LYS A 95 -23.43 -2.19 16.82
CA LYS A 95 -23.66 -3.00 15.60
C LYS A 95 -22.47 -3.21 14.66
N LEU A 96 -21.24 -3.04 15.11
CA LEU A 96 -20.07 -3.57 14.38
C LEU A 96 -19.70 -4.95 14.94
N TYR A 97 -19.68 -5.96 14.10
CA TYR A 97 -19.24 -7.30 14.47
C TYR A 97 -18.28 -7.86 13.44
N ALA A 98 -17.40 -8.75 13.86
CA ALA A 98 -16.50 -9.47 12.99
C ALA A 98 -17.14 -10.80 12.57
N LEU A 99 -16.92 -11.20 11.32
CA LEU A 99 -17.18 -12.54 10.82
C LEU A 99 -15.85 -13.23 10.54
N LEU A 100 -15.69 -14.45 11.06
CA LEU A 100 -14.60 -15.35 10.70
C LEU A 100 -15.15 -16.36 9.70
N ALA A 101 -14.52 -16.45 8.52
CA ALA A 101 -14.94 -17.35 7.47
C ALA A 101 -13.75 -18.16 6.96
N GLU A 102 -13.91 -19.48 6.84
CA GLU A 102 -12.91 -20.38 6.25
C GLU A 102 -13.29 -20.76 4.83
N LYS A 103 -12.33 -20.70 3.91
CA LYS A 103 -12.50 -21.10 2.52
C LYS A 103 -11.93 -22.51 2.32
N ASN A 104 -12.73 -23.43 1.79
CA ASN A 104 -12.25 -24.77 1.43
C ASN A 104 -11.41 -24.71 0.14
N GLU A 105 -10.18 -25.23 0.15
CA GLU A 105 -9.22 -25.20 -0.97
C GLU A 105 -9.58 -26.09 -2.18
N SER A 106 -10.74 -26.71 -2.21
CA SER A 106 -11.08 -27.72 -3.24
C SER A 106 -12.07 -27.25 -4.31
N TYR A 107 -12.00 -26.00 -4.76
CA TYR A 107 -12.80 -25.56 -5.93
C TYR A 107 -11.92 -25.23 -7.12
N SER A 108 -11.97 -26.13 -8.12
CA SER A 108 -11.51 -25.88 -9.48
C SER A 108 -12.31 -24.69 -10.07
N LEU A 109 -11.63 -23.61 -10.37
CA LEU A 109 -12.19 -22.43 -11.02
C LEU A 109 -12.57 -22.73 -12.48
N THR A 110 -13.83 -23.10 -12.72
CA THR A 110 -14.44 -22.90 -14.04
C THR A 110 -14.81 -21.44 -14.18
N THR A 111 -14.21 -20.80 -15.17
CA THR A 111 -14.37 -19.39 -15.51
C THR A 111 -15.83 -19.02 -15.78
N HIS A 112 -16.50 -18.47 -14.77
CA HIS A 112 -17.69 -17.63 -14.97
C HIS A 112 -17.33 -16.22 -14.51
N SER A 113 -17.44 -15.28 -15.43
CA SER A 113 -17.24 -13.85 -15.20
C SER A 113 -18.06 -13.37 -13.99
N MET A 114 -17.46 -13.26 -12.82
CA MET A 114 -18.07 -12.62 -11.65
C MET A 114 -17.58 -11.17 -11.54
N LYS A 115 -18.46 -10.24 -11.83
CA LYS A 115 -18.30 -8.85 -11.39
C LYS A 115 -18.40 -8.85 -9.85
N GLY A 116 -17.30 -8.57 -9.15
CA GLY A 116 -17.29 -8.29 -7.70
C GLY A 116 -16.35 -9.09 -6.81
N ILE A 117 -15.43 -9.91 -7.35
CA ILE A 117 -14.32 -10.47 -6.55
C ILE A 117 -13.27 -9.37 -6.41
N PRO A 118 -12.70 -9.11 -5.18
CA PRO A 118 -11.53 -8.28 -5.08
C PRO A 118 -10.46 -8.88 -5.97
N THR A 119 -10.15 -8.21 -7.08
CA THR A 119 -9.01 -8.60 -7.90
C THR A 119 -7.78 -8.48 -7.02
N LEU A 120 -6.92 -9.49 -7.03
CA LEU A 120 -5.53 -9.41 -6.58
C LEU A 120 -4.86 -8.31 -7.40
N ASP A 121 -5.09 -7.05 -7.03
CA ASP A 121 -4.47 -5.91 -7.69
C ASP A 121 -4.38 -4.73 -6.75
N ILE A 122 -3.40 -3.88 -7.03
CA ILE A 122 -3.15 -2.63 -6.32
C ILE A 122 -4.17 -1.56 -6.71
N PRO A 123 -4.36 -0.50 -5.89
CA PRO A 123 -5.29 0.58 -6.22
C PRO A 123 -5.07 1.14 -7.63
N ARG A 124 -6.16 1.36 -8.37
CA ARG A 124 -6.12 1.79 -9.78
C ARG A 124 -5.29 3.05 -9.99
N ILE A 125 -5.36 4.02 -9.07
CA ILE A 125 -4.56 5.25 -9.13
C ILE A 125 -3.06 4.94 -9.09
N PHE A 126 -2.64 3.99 -8.25
CA PHE A 126 -1.25 3.55 -8.15
C PHE A 126 -0.82 2.83 -9.44
N THR A 127 -1.64 1.91 -9.95
CA THR A 127 -1.40 1.23 -11.22
C THR A 127 -1.21 2.22 -12.36
N ILE A 128 -2.04 3.27 -12.46
CA ILE A 128 -1.94 4.31 -13.49
C ILE A 128 -0.65 5.11 -13.31
N SER A 129 -0.40 5.65 -12.12
CA SER A 129 0.73 6.54 -11.86
C SER A 129 2.08 5.84 -12.02
N GLU A 130 2.15 4.56 -11.68
CA GLU A 130 3.36 3.74 -11.74
C GLU A 130 3.54 2.95 -13.05
N SER A 131 2.55 2.97 -13.96
CA SER A 131 2.53 2.12 -15.16
C SER A 131 3.73 2.30 -16.08
N ALA A 132 4.38 3.45 -16.09
CA ALA A 132 5.57 3.74 -16.88
C ALA A 132 6.88 3.59 -16.08
N HIS A 133 6.82 3.25 -14.79
CA HIS A 133 8.01 3.08 -13.96
C HIS A 133 8.62 1.68 -14.14
N ARG A 134 9.94 1.62 -14.17
CA ARG A 134 10.71 0.39 -14.04
C ARG A 134 11.04 0.08 -12.59
N ILE A 135 11.15 1.12 -11.78
CA ILE A 135 11.48 1.07 -10.35
C ILE A 135 10.36 1.77 -9.60
N HIS A 136 9.66 1.05 -8.73
CA HIS A 136 8.48 1.53 -7.99
C HIS A 136 8.85 2.09 -6.61
N ASN A 137 9.95 2.80 -6.54
CA ASN A 137 10.47 3.49 -5.36
C ASN A 137 11.47 4.58 -5.79
N PRO A 138 11.95 5.45 -4.89
CA PRO A 138 12.81 6.57 -5.27
C PRO A 138 14.28 6.21 -5.57
N PHE A 139 14.60 4.93 -5.79
CA PHE A 139 15.93 4.55 -6.29
C PHE A 139 16.05 4.87 -7.78
N THR A 140 17.25 5.28 -8.15
CA THR A 140 17.67 5.35 -9.55
C THR A 140 18.31 4.02 -9.96
N PRO A 141 18.48 3.76 -11.29
CA PRO A 141 19.23 2.59 -11.76
C PRO A 141 20.64 2.52 -11.17
N GLU A 142 21.29 3.67 -10.96
CA GLU A 142 22.65 3.77 -10.38
C GLU A 142 22.65 3.36 -8.90
N LYS A 143 21.58 3.66 -8.14
CA LYS A 143 21.41 3.21 -6.76
C LYS A 143 21.26 1.69 -6.68
N TYR A 144 20.47 1.07 -7.57
CA TYR A 144 20.39 -0.40 -7.67
C TYR A 144 21.71 -1.03 -8.09
N ALA A 145 22.41 -0.44 -9.07
CA ALA A 145 23.75 -0.91 -9.46
C ALA A 145 24.76 -0.77 -8.30
N THR A 146 24.67 0.30 -7.51
CA THR A 146 25.51 0.48 -6.33
C THR A 146 25.20 -0.60 -5.28
N LEU A 147 23.91 -0.81 -4.96
CA LEU A 147 23.49 -1.87 -4.03
C LEU A 147 24.01 -3.23 -4.49
N GLY A 148 23.83 -3.59 -5.76
CA GLY A 148 24.33 -4.85 -6.33
C GLY A 148 25.84 -5.05 -6.17
N ARG A 149 26.63 -3.97 -6.36
CA ARG A 149 28.09 -4.02 -6.19
C ARG A 149 28.53 -4.19 -4.74
N VAL A 150 27.94 -3.42 -3.81
CA VAL A 150 28.35 -3.43 -2.40
C VAL A 150 27.98 -4.74 -1.70
N LEU A 151 26.92 -5.40 -2.13
CA LEU A 151 26.53 -6.72 -1.61
C LEU A 151 27.48 -7.85 -2.03
N ARG A 152 28.39 -7.61 -2.99
CA ARG A 152 29.40 -8.58 -3.45
C ARG A 152 28.84 -9.95 -3.80
N MET A 153 27.68 -9.96 -4.45
CA MET A 153 27.00 -11.19 -4.88
C MET A 153 27.90 -12.02 -5.80
N LYS A 154 27.81 -13.33 -5.67
CA LYS A 154 28.52 -14.28 -6.56
C LYS A 154 27.58 -14.78 -7.64
N ALA A 155 28.12 -15.17 -8.78
CA ALA A 155 27.32 -15.86 -9.80
C ALA A 155 26.66 -17.10 -9.17
N GLY A 156 25.39 -17.32 -9.48
CA GLY A 156 24.58 -18.38 -8.88
C GLY A 156 23.96 -18.05 -7.52
N THR A 157 24.19 -16.84 -6.94
CA THR A 157 23.42 -16.38 -5.78
C THR A 157 21.93 -16.42 -6.10
N ARG A 158 21.12 -17.01 -5.20
CA ARG A 158 19.66 -17.13 -5.36
C ARG A 158 18.96 -16.06 -4.55
N ILE A 159 18.05 -15.34 -5.20
CA ILE A 159 17.31 -14.22 -4.59
C ILE A 159 15.82 -14.48 -4.66
N LEU A 160 15.12 -14.25 -3.54
CA LEU A 160 13.66 -14.09 -3.49
C LEU A 160 13.34 -12.61 -3.31
N ASP A 161 12.41 -12.07 -4.09
CA ASP A 161 11.95 -10.68 -3.99
C ASP A 161 10.44 -10.63 -3.86
N LEU A 162 9.94 -10.29 -2.68
CA LEU A 162 8.51 -10.16 -2.37
C LEU A 162 8.06 -8.71 -2.57
N GLY A 163 7.07 -8.50 -3.44
CA GLY A 163 6.70 -7.19 -3.97
C GLY A 163 7.69 -6.73 -5.04
N SER A 164 7.99 -7.61 -6.00
CA SER A 164 9.08 -7.40 -6.97
C SER A 164 8.79 -6.34 -8.04
N GLY A 165 7.55 -5.83 -8.12
CA GLY A 165 7.13 -4.83 -9.09
C GLY A 165 7.45 -5.24 -10.52
N SER A 166 7.97 -4.32 -11.34
CA SER A 166 8.37 -4.55 -12.73
C SER A 166 9.74 -5.25 -12.86
N GLY A 167 10.25 -5.85 -11.78
CA GLY A 167 11.38 -6.79 -11.80
C GLY A 167 12.75 -6.18 -12.10
N GLU A 168 12.93 -4.86 -12.09
CA GLU A 168 14.17 -4.20 -12.51
C GLU A 168 15.36 -4.66 -11.68
N MET A 169 15.22 -4.81 -10.35
CA MET A 169 16.29 -5.28 -9.47
C MET A 169 16.78 -6.67 -9.87
N LEU A 170 15.88 -7.66 -9.95
CA LEU A 170 16.26 -9.04 -10.27
C LEU A 170 16.82 -9.15 -11.69
N CYS A 171 16.19 -8.49 -12.67
CA CYS A 171 16.61 -8.56 -14.07
C CYS A 171 18.02 -7.96 -14.28
N THR A 172 18.28 -6.78 -13.72
CA THR A 172 19.60 -6.12 -13.85
C THR A 172 20.67 -6.88 -13.09
N TRP A 173 20.37 -7.39 -11.90
CA TRP A 173 21.34 -8.18 -11.14
C TRP A 173 21.62 -9.56 -11.74
N ALA A 174 20.62 -10.18 -12.40
CA ALA A 174 20.85 -11.41 -13.15
C ALA A 174 21.80 -11.17 -14.34
N ARG A 175 21.64 -10.04 -15.06
CA ARG A 175 22.54 -9.64 -16.14
C ARG A 175 23.94 -9.31 -15.64
N ASP A 176 24.05 -8.49 -14.58
CA ASP A 176 25.30 -7.86 -14.17
C ASP A 176 26.12 -8.73 -13.20
N HIS A 177 25.45 -9.57 -12.40
CA HIS A 177 26.07 -10.38 -11.35
C HIS A 177 25.86 -11.90 -11.53
N GLY A 178 25.08 -12.32 -12.53
CA GLY A 178 24.83 -13.75 -12.80
C GLY A 178 24.02 -14.44 -11.70
N ILE A 179 23.17 -13.72 -11.00
CA ILE A 179 22.27 -14.29 -10.00
C ILE A 179 21.10 -15.03 -10.66
N SER A 180 20.40 -15.86 -9.88
CA SER A 180 19.06 -16.35 -10.20
C SER A 180 18.05 -15.81 -9.19
N GLY A 181 16.82 -15.62 -9.61
CA GLY A 181 15.84 -15.01 -8.71
C GLY A 181 14.39 -15.38 -9.00
N THR A 182 13.58 -15.31 -7.94
CA THR A 182 12.11 -15.39 -8.03
C THR A 182 11.53 -14.09 -7.48
N GLY A 183 10.76 -13.41 -8.32
CA GLY A 183 9.96 -12.26 -7.92
C GLY A 183 8.49 -12.65 -7.77
N VAL A 184 7.85 -12.16 -6.71
CA VAL A 184 6.41 -12.36 -6.46
C VAL A 184 5.77 -11.00 -6.34
N ASP A 185 4.73 -10.75 -7.14
CA ASP A 185 3.98 -9.48 -7.11
C ASP A 185 2.50 -9.69 -7.38
N MET A 186 1.66 -8.95 -6.69
CA MET A 186 0.21 -9.04 -6.84
C MET A 186 -0.32 -8.29 -8.06
N SER A 187 0.46 -7.40 -8.68
CA SER A 187 0.05 -6.67 -9.87
C SER A 187 0.25 -7.50 -11.14
N ALA A 188 -0.82 -7.72 -11.88
CA ALA A 188 -0.78 -8.38 -13.18
C ALA A 188 0.07 -7.57 -14.18
N LEU A 189 -0.09 -6.24 -14.18
CA LEU A 189 0.66 -5.32 -15.05
C LEU A 189 2.16 -5.41 -14.77
N PHE A 190 2.56 -5.27 -13.51
CA PHE A 190 3.98 -5.27 -13.15
C PHE A 190 4.62 -6.64 -13.35
N SER A 191 3.91 -7.73 -13.04
CA SER A 191 4.38 -9.09 -13.33
C SER A 191 4.59 -9.33 -14.84
N GLN A 192 3.73 -8.76 -15.69
CA GLN A 192 3.90 -8.82 -17.15
C GLN A 192 5.12 -7.99 -17.60
N GLN A 193 5.27 -6.77 -17.08
CA GLN A 193 6.42 -5.90 -17.37
C GLN A 193 7.73 -6.55 -16.91
N ALA A 194 7.75 -7.22 -15.76
CA ALA A 194 8.91 -7.93 -15.25
C ALA A 194 9.35 -9.09 -16.18
N LYS A 195 8.40 -9.89 -16.68
CA LYS A 195 8.67 -10.95 -17.66
C LYS A 195 9.21 -10.38 -18.98
N GLN A 196 8.61 -9.29 -19.46
CA GLN A 196 9.12 -8.58 -20.63
C GLN A 196 10.55 -8.07 -20.41
N ARG A 197 10.81 -7.47 -19.25
CA ARG A 197 12.14 -6.97 -18.88
C ARG A 197 13.20 -8.07 -18.85
N ALA A 198 12.86 -9.23 -18.31
CA ALA A 198 13.73 -10.40 -18.32
C ALA A 198 14.10 -10.85 -19.74
N ALA A 199 13.13 -10.83 -20.65
CA ALA A 199 13.37 -11.15 -22.07
C ALA A 199 14.23 -10.06 -22.74
N GLU A 200 13.96 -8.77 -22.53
CA GLU A 200 14.74 -7.66 -23.06
C GLU A 200 16.23 -7.72 -22.65
N LEU A 201 16.52 -8.16 -21.43
CA LEU A 201 17.88 -8.26 -20.90
C LEU A 201 18.53 -9.64 -21.14
N GLY A 202 17.82 -10.60 -21.77
CA GLY A 202 18.32 -11.93 -22.06
C GLY A 202 18.57 -12.76 -20.80
N VAL A 203 17.76 -12.59 -19.76
CA VAL A 203 17.90 -13.26 -18.45
C VAL A 203 16.67 -14.07 -18.05
N ALA A 204 15.73 -14.30 -18.97
CA ALA A 204 14.48 -15.03 -18.72
C ALA A 204 14.70 -16.50 -18.26
N ASP A 205 15.87 -17.05 -18.50
CA ASP A 205 16.30 -18.37 -18.02
C ASP A 205 16.78 -18.37 -16.56
N ARG A 206 17.02 -17.20 -15.97
CA ARG A 206 17.58 -17.03 -14.63
C ARG A 206 16.58 -16.45 -13.63
N VAL A 207 15.60 -15.67 -14.12
CA VAL A 207 14.62 -15.01 -13.25
C VAL A 207 13.20 -15.46 -13.59
N THR A 208 12.41 -15.72 -12.54
CA THR A 208 11.00 -16.11 -12.67
C THR A 208 10.14 -15.08 -11.95
N PHE A 209 9.02 -14.70 -12.56
CA PHE A 209 8.05 -13.77 -11.97
C PHE A 209 6.69 -14.45 -11.82
N ILE A 210 6.18 -14.45 -10.58
CA ILE A 210 4.93 -15.06 -10.16
C ILE A 210 3.93 -13.95 -9.88
N HIS A 211 2.79 -13.95 -10.57
CA HIS A 211 1.66 -13.08 -10.25
C HIS A 211 0.85 -13.71 -9.12
N GLN A 212 1.09 -13.28 -7.90
CA GLN A 212 0.47 -13.81 -6.69
C GLN A 212 0.60 -12.79 -5.56
N ASP A 213 -0.29 -12.88 -4.55
CA ASP A 213 -0.09 -12.17 -3.30
C ASP A 213 1.19 -12.67 -2.61
N ALA A 214 2.06 -11.73 -2.28
CA ALA A 214 3.33 -12.01 -1.59
C ALA A 214 3.14 -12.18 -0.06
N ALA A 215 1.99 -11.81 0.48
CA ALA A 215 1.68 -12.00 1.89
C ALA A 215 1.62 -13.50 2.22
N GLY A 216 2.50 -13.93 3.12
CA GLY A 216 2.61 -15.34 3.50
C GLY A 216 3.38 -16.24 2.52
N TYR A 217 3.88 -15.73 1.40
CA TYR A 217 4.64 -16.53 0.44
C TYR A 217 5.96 -17.03 1.07
N VAL A 218 6.21 -18.32 0.93
CA VAL A 218 7.47 -18.97 1.33
C VAL A 218 7.99 -19.78 0.14
N ALA A 219 9.25 -19.58 -0.22
CA ALA A 219 9.87 -20.30 -1.31
C ALA A 219 10.08 -21.78 -0.97
N ASP A 220 9.84 -22.68 -1.92
CA ASP A 220 10.08 -24.12 -1.75
C ASP A 220 11.55 -24.42 -1.47
N GLU A 221 12.46 -23.68 -2.09
CA GLU A 221 13.88 -23.79 -1.89
C GLU A 221 14.46 -22.53 -1.25
N LYS A 222 15.30 -22.71 -0.22
CA LYS A 222 15.98 -21.60 0.47
C LYS A 222 16.86 -20.78 -0.46
N CYS A 223 16.84 -19.47 -0.29
CA CYS A 223 17.63 -18.50 -1.03
C CYS A 223 18.80 -17.95 -0.20
N ASP A 224 19.75 -17.34 -0.89
CA ASP A 224 20.91 -16.68 -0.26
C ASP A 224 20.54 -15.26 0.20
N ILE A 225 19.64 -14.62 -0.54
CA ILE A 225 19.12 -13.28 -0.24
C ILE A 225 17.60 -13.32 -0.36
N ALA A 226 16.90 -12.80 0.65
CA ALA A 226 15.47 -12.58 0.60
C ALA A 226 15.17 -11.08 0.75
N ALA A 227 14.41 -10.53 -0.18
CA ALA A 227 14.16 -9.10 -0.32
C ALA A 227 12.68 -8.77 -0.24
N CYS A 228 12.38 -7.61 0.32
CA CYS A 228 11.12 -6.88 0.17
C CYS A 228 11.48 -5.40 0.09
N VAL A 229 11.41 -4.83 -1.12
CA VAL A 229 11.95 -3.49 -1.38
C VAL A 229 10.82 -2.50 -1.65
N GLY A 230 10.18 -2.01 -0.57
CA GLY A 230 9.11 -1.01 -0.63
C GLY A 230 7.70 -1.58 -0.50
N ALA A 231 7.54 -2.82 0.03
CA ALA A 231 6.24 -3.46 0.25
C ALA A 231 6.13 -4.14 1.63
N THR A 232 6.72 -3.58 2.67
CA THR A 232 6.78 -4.20 4.02
C THR A 232 5.40 -4.36 4.67
N TRP A 233 4.36 -3.72 4.13
CA TRP A 233 2.97 -3.96 4.52
C TRP A 233 2.53 -5.42 4.33
N ILE A 234 3.16 -6.20 3.44
CA ILE A 234 2.87 -7.63 3.22
C ILE A 234 3.10 -8.49 4.46
N GLY A 235 3.99 -8.06 5.35
CA GLY A 235 4.26 -8.70 6.62
C GLY A 235 3.61 -7.96 7.81
N GLY A 236 2.79 -6.94 7.57
CA GLY A 236 2.26 -6.09 8.63
C GLY A 236 3.31 -5.14 9.22
N GLY A 237 4.25 -4.69 8.39
CA GLY A 237 5.36 -3.81 8.74
C GLY A 237 6.72 -4.53 8.72
N VAL A 238 7.77 -3.78 9.05
CA VAL A 238 9.17 -4.23 8.95
C VAL A 238 9.44 -5.54 9.72
N ALA A 239 9.01 -5.63 10.97
CA ALA A 239 9.29 -6.79 11.82
C ALA A 239 8.65 -8.08 11.27
N GLY A 240 7.38 -8.04 10.92
CA GLY A 240 6.70 -9.20 10.35
C GLY A 240 7.19 -9.56 8.95
N THR A 241 7.63 -8.57 8.16
CA THR A 241 8.27 -8.82 6.85
C THR A 241 9.62 -9.52 7.01
N ILE A 242 10.43 -9.12 7.99
CA ILE A 242 11.68 -9.81 8.34
C ILE A 242 11.39 -11.26 8.74
N GLU A 243 10.36 -11.50 9.55
CA GLU A 243 9.96 -12.86 9.93
C GLU A 243 9.53 -13.68 8.71
N LEU A 244 8.70 -13.11 7.82
CA LEU A 244 8.25 -13.77 6.61
C LEU A 244 9.42 -14.17 5.70
N LEU A 245 10.30 -13.22 5.37
CA LEU A 245 11.47 -13.44 4.52
C LEU A 245 12.43 -14.48 5.10
N SER A 246 12.61 -14.48 6.42
CA SER A 246 13.51 -15.44 7.12
C SER A 246 13.08 -16.89 6.91
N LYS A 247 11.78 -17.15 6.65
CA LYS A 247 11.25 -18.50 6.34
C LYS A 247 11.81 -19.05 5.03
N SER A 248 12.24 -18.20 4.10
CA SER A 248 12.81 -18.59 2.81
C SER A 248 14.34 -18.49 2.76
N LEU A 249 14.98 -18.00 3.83
CA LEU A 249 16.40 -17.71 3.85
C LEU A 249 17.24 -18.90 4.32
N LYS A 250 18.41 -19.09 3.71
CA LYS A 250 19.43 -20.04 4.20
C LYS A 250 20.04 -19.54 5.51
N PRO A 251 20.58 -20.43 6.37
CA PRO A 251 21.42 -20.02 7.50
C PRO A 251 22.57 -19.10 7.02
N GLY A 252 22.74 -17.95 7.68
CA GLY A 252 23.75 -16.95 7.29
C GLY A 252 23.44 -16.17 6.02
N GLY A 253 22.24 -16.35 5.45
CA GLY A 253 21.76 -15.54 4.32
C GLY A 253 21.44 -14.10 4.72
N MET A 254 21.18 -13.27 3.73
CA MET A 254 20.99 -11.82 3.89
C MET A 254 19.54 -11.43 3.60
N LEU A 255 19.00 -10.52 4.40
CA LEU A 255 17.72 -9.83 4.12
C LEU A 255 17.98 -8.48 3.47
N LEU A 256 17.11 -8.08 2.53
CA LEU A 256 17.06 -6.73 2.01
C LEU A 256 15.69 -6.14 2.32
N ILE A 257 15.67 -5.08 3.10
CA ILE A 257 14.46 -4.35 3.47
C ILE A 257 14.52 -2.96 2.85
N GLY A 258 13.58 -2.65 1.96
CA GLY A 258 13.38 -1.31 1.43
C GLY A 258 12.25 -0.63 2.17
N GLU A 259 12.53 0.50 2.85
CA GLU A 259 11.59 1.13 3.76
C GLU A 259 11.67 2.65 3.70
N PRO A 260 10.52 3.36 3.70
CA PRO A 260 10.50 4.78 4.00
C PRO A 260 10.78 5.04 5.49
N TYR A 261 11.25 6.23 5.78
CA TYR A 261 11.50 6.69 7.15
C TYR A 261 11.29 8.21 7.24
N TRP A 262 11.03 8.71 8.43
CA TRP A 262 11.04 10.15 8.66
C TRP A 262 12.48 10.68 8.66
N ARG A 263 12.81 11.54 7.68
CA ARG A 263 14.05 12.34 7.70
C ARG A 263 13.99 13.38 8.79
N GLN A 264 12.80 13.95 8.94
CA GLN A 264 12.42 14.85 9.99
C GLN A 264 11.01 14.45 10.45
N VAL A 265 10.81 14.28 11.75
CA VAL A 265 9.49 13.92 12.28
C VAL A 265 8.53 15.06 12.01
N PRO A 266 7.40 14.85 11.35
CA PRO A 266 6.39 15.87 11.15
C PRO A 266 5.89 16.42 12.50
N ALA A 267 5.62 17.73 12.55
CA ALA A 267 5.17 18.38 13.79
C ALA A 267 3.73 17.99 14.16
N THR A 268 2.92 17.56 13.21
CA THR A 268 1.51 17.22 13.41
C THR A 268 1.09 16.01 12.55
N GLU A 269 -0.01 15.37 12.95
CA GLU A 269 -0.62 14.27 12.20
C GLU A 269 -1.07 14.68 10.78
N GLU A 270 -1.53 15.93 10.61
CA GLU A 270 -1.94 16.44 9.30
C GLU A 270 -0.77 16.51 8.32
N ILE A 271 0.42 16.86 8.79
CA ILE A 271 1.64 16.85 7.96
C ILE A 271 2.03 15.41 7.61
N ALA A 272 1.93 14.48 8.55
CA ALA A 272 2.17 13.07 8.29
C ALA A 272 1.20 12.51 7.24
N GLN A 273 -0.09 12.83 7.35
CA GLN A 273 -1.12 12.45 6.37
C GLN A 273 -0.87 13.10 5.01
N ALA A 274 -0.42 14.35 4.97
CA ALA A 274 -0.02 15.01 3.73
C ALA A 274 1.19 14.34 3.06
N CYS A 275 2.03 13.65 3.82
CA CYS A 275 3.08 12.79 3.30
C CYS A 275 2.57 11.41 2.82
N GLY A 276 1.32 11.05 3.06
CA GLY A 276 0.73 9.75 2.70
C GLY A 276 0.79 8.71 3.81
N ALA A 277 1.21 9.08 5.02
CA ALA A 277 1.09 8.24 6.21
C ALA A 277 -0.33 8.31 6.79
N SER A 278 -0.78 7.26 7.48
CA SER A 278 -2.05 7.32 8.23
C SER A 278 -1.85 8.03 9.57
N SER A 279 -0.64 7.93 10.13
CA SER A 279 -0.24 8.56 11.39
C SER A 279 1.27 8.82 11.46
N LEU A 280 1.70 9.60 12.45
CA LEU A 280 3.12 9.80 12.76
C LEU A 280 3.84 8.49 13.11
N ALA A 281 3.11 7.51 13.65
CA ALA A 281 3.66 6.23 14.07
C ALA A 281 3.90 5.25 12.91
N ASP A 282 3.42 5.52 11.70
CA ASP A 282 3.54 4.61 10.56
C ASP A 282 5.00 4.44 10.13
N PHE A 283 5.82 5.49 10.30
CA PHE A 283 7.23 5.42 9.96
C PHE A 283 8.12 5.82 11.13
N LEU A 284 9.24 5.15 11.23
CA LEU A 284 10.29 5.47 12.19
C LEU A 284 11.24 6.54 11.64
N THR A 285 12.00 7.19 12.50
CA THR A 285 13.20 7.91 12.07
C THR A 285 14.24 6.92 11.55
N LEU A 286 15.19 7.36 10.75
CA LEU A 286 16.29 6.50 10.29
C LEU A 286 17.03 5.84 11.47
N ALA A 287 17.29 6.61 12.54
CA ALA A 287 17.98 6.09 13.74
C ALA A 287 17.15 5.03 14.48
N ASP A 288 15.83 5.24 14.60
CA ASP A 288 14.94 4.29 15.25
C ASP A 288 14.72 3.04 14.39
N LEU A 289 14.65 3.19 13.06
CA LEU A 289 14.59 2.08 12.12
C LEU A 289 15.83 1.19 12.23
N VAL A 290 17.03 1.77 12.22
CA VAL A 290 18.29 1.04 12.43
C VAL A 290 18.30 0.37 13.81
N SER A 291 17.86 1.06 14.85
CA SER A 291 17.75 0.49 16.21
C SER A 291 16.74 -0.66 16.28
N SER A 292 15.70 -0.64 15.44
CA SER A 292 14.71 -1.73 15.38
C SER A 292 15.33 -3.03 14.83
N PHE A 293 16.20 -2.95 13.84
CA PHE A 293 16.91 -4.12 13.31
C PHE A 293 17.80 -4.77 14.38
N ASP A 294 18.52 -3.96 15.16
CA ASP A 294 19.33 -4.44 16.29
C ASP A 294 18.48 -5.17 17.33
N LYS A 295 17.33 -4.60 17.71
CA LYS A 295 16.37 -5.22 18.64
C LYS A 295 15.80 -6.55 18.12
N LEU A 296 15.66 -6.70 16.80
CA LEU A 296 15.20 -7.92 16.14
C LEU A 296 16.31 -8.99 16.02
N GLY A 297 17.56 -8.68 16.45
CA GLY A 297 18.68 -9.60 16.43
C GLY A 297 19.44 -9.66 15.11
N TYR A 298 19.42 -8.57 14.34
CA TYR A 298 20.12 -8.46 13.06
C TYR A 298 21.21 -7.40 13.10
N ASP A 299 22.32 -7.68 12.44
CA ASP A 299 23.34 -6.70 12.13
C ASP A 299 22.98 -6.00 10.81
N LEU A 300 22.95 -4.67 10.81
CA LEU A 300 22.91 -3.88 9.59
C LEU A 300 24.32 -3.89 8.97
N VAL A 301 24.47 -4.53 7.81
CA VAL A 301 25.79 -4.73 7.17
C VAL A 301 26.01 -3.83 5.96
N GLU A 302 24.95 -3.28 5.38
CA GLU A 302 25.00 -2.29 4.30
C GLU A 302 23.72 -1.46 4.27
N MET A 303 23.85 -0.22 3.82
CA MET A 303 22.72 0.71 3.67
C MET A 303 22.94 1.61 2.45
N VAL A 304 21.95 1.62 1.55
CA VAL A 304 21.91 2.55 0.42
C VAL A 304 20.65 3.39 0.54
N LEU A 305 20.81 4.72 0.58
CA LEU A 305 19.71 5.66 0.72
C LEU A 305 19.39 6.34 -0.60
N ALA A 306 18.11 6.57 -0.85
CA ALA A 306 17.67 7.47 -1.91
C ALA A 306 18.11 8.90 -1.57
N ASP A 307 18.53 9.63 -2.61
CA ASP A 307 18.80 11.05 -2.49
C ASP A 307 17.58 11.90 -2.91
N GLN A 308 17.71 13.18 -2.72
CA GLN A 308 16.60 14.11 -2.99
C GLN A 308 16.26 14.15 -4.48
N GLU A 309 17.25 14.03 -5.36
CA GLU A 309 17.03 14.01 -6.81
C GLU A 309 16.27 12.74 -7.22
N GLY A 310 16.61 11.58 -6.65
CA GLY A 310 15.88 10.33 -6.86
C GLY A 310 14.41 10.45 -6.48
N TRP A 311 14.11 11.06 -5.32
CA TRP A 311 12.74 11.35 -4.91
C TRP A 311 12.01 12.28 -5.87
N ASP A 312 12.64 13.41 -6.23
CA ASP A 312 12.07 14.41 -7.14
C ASP A 312 11.76 13.78 -8.52
N ARG A 313 12.66 12.93 -9.02
CA ARG A 313 12.50 12.24 -10.32
C ARG A 313 11.41 11.17 -10.26
N TYR A 314 11.35 10.39 -9.18
CA TYR A 314 10.34 9.37 -8.98
C TYR A 314 8.93 9.98 -8.96
N GLU A 315 8.71 11.02 -8.16
CA GLU A 315 7.42 11.69 -8.08
C GLU A 315 7.06 12.41 -9.39
N ALA A 316 8.00 13.13 -10.02
CA ALA A 316 7.73 13.85 -11.27
C ALA A 316 7.37 12.90 -12.42
N ALA A 317 7.93 11.72 -12.48
CA ALA A 317 7.59 10.72 -13.50
C ALA A 317 6.13 10.23 -13.37
N LYS A 318 5.61 10.10 -12.15
CA LYS A 318 4.17 9.80 -11.91
C LYS A 318 3.27 10.88 -12.50
N TRP A 319 3.63 12.15 -12.32
CA TRP A 319 2.82 13.26 -12.83
C TRP A 319 2.73 13.24 -14.36
N LEU A 320 3.85 12.99 -15.05
CA LEU A 320 3.87 12.86 -16.51
C LEU A 320 3.06 11.65 -16.97
N THR A 321 3.17 10.53 -16.26
CA THR A 321 2.42 9.30 -16.56
C THR A 321 0.91 9.54 -16.43
N MET A 322 0.46 10.13 -15.33
CA MET A 322 -0.94 10.49 -15.13
C MET A 322 -1.44 11.47 -16.19
N ARG A 323 -0.61 12.47 -16.55
CA ARG A 323 -1.00 13.44 -17.58
C ARG A 323 -1.21 12.78 -18.95
N ARG A 324 -0.31 11.89 -19.37
CA ARG A 324 -0.44 11.13 -20.60
C ARG A 324 -1.64 10.19 -20.58
N TRP A 325 -1.81 9.48 -19.46
CA TRP A 325 -2.97 8.61 -19.30
C TRP A 325 -4.30 9.36 -19.48
N LEU A 326 -4.42 10.58 -18.97
CA LEU A 326 -5.60 11.43 -19.15
C LEU A 326 -5.82 11.86 -20.61
N GLU A 327 -4.74 12.02 -21.38
CA GLU A 327 -4.83 12.31 -22.82
C GLU A 327 -5.33 11.09 -23.62
N ASP A 328 -4.84 9.91 -23.25
CA ASP A 328 -5.18 8.65 -23.91
C ASP A 328 -6.55 8.10 -23.48
N ASN A 329 -7.08 8.53 -22.33
CA ASN A 329 -8.31 8.01 -21.73
C ASN A 329 -9.29 9.15 -21.32
N PRO A 330 -9.67 10.06 -22.23
CA PRO A 330 -10.46 11.25 -21.86
C PRO A 330 -11.89 10.94 -21.39
N GLY A 331 -12.41 9.77 -21.74
CA GLY A 331 -13.77 9.31 -21.37
C GLY A 331 -13.82 8.25 -20.29
N ASP A 332 -12.68 7.92 -19.67
CA ASP A 332 -12.65 6.94 -18.60
C ASP A 332 -13.32 7.49 -17.33
N GLU A 333 -14.13 6.66 -16.67
CA GLU A 333 -14.85 7.04 -15.44
C GLU A 333 -13.92 7.43 -14.29
N PHE A 334 -12.67 6.98 -14.30
CA PHE A 334 -11.64 7.28 -13.29
C PHE A 334 -10.81 8.54 -13.61
N ALA A 335 -11.05 9.18 -14.77
CA ALA A 335 -10.31 10.38 -15.18
C ALA A 335 -10.44 11.57 -14.20
N PRO A 336 -11.59 11.80 -13.54
CA PRO A 336 -11.70 12.85 -12.51
C PRO A 336 -10.74 12.64 -11.34
N GLU A 337 -10.60 11.42 -10.83
CA GLU A 337 -9.71 11.06 -9.72
C GLU A 337 -8.24 11.27 -10.11
N VAL A 338 -7.85 10.80 -11.31
CA VAL A 338 -6.49 11.01 -11.82
C VAL A 338 -6.20 12.50 -12.00
N ARG A 339 -7.18 13.28 -12.45
CA ARG A 339 -7.05 14.74 -12.58
C ARG A 339 -6.88 15.42 -11.23
N ALA A 340 -7.64 15.01 -10.22
CA ALA A 340 -7.56 15.52 -8.86
C ALA A 340 -6.17 15.22 -8.26
N GLU A 341 -5.71 13.97 -8.36
CA GLU A 341 -4.39 13.58 -7.86
C GLU A 341 -3.26 14.35 -8.57
N LEU A 342 -3.28 14.44 -9.90
CA LEU A 342 -2.30 15.20 -10.66
C LEU A 342 -2.26 16.70 -10.28
N THR A 343 -3.37 17.27 -9.83
CA THR A 343 -3.44 18.67 -9.39
C THR A 343 -2.77 18.86 -8.02
N ILE A 344 -2.89 17.87 -7.14
CA ILE A 344 -2.45 17.96 -5.74
C ILE A 344 -1.02 17.43 -5.57
N ALA A 345 -0.67 16.32 -6.23
CA ALA A 345 0.58 15.58 -6.00
C ALA A 345 1.85 16.44 -6.14
N PRO A 346 2.02 17.34 -7.15
CA PRO A 346 3.21 18.16 -7.24
C PRO A 346 3.37 19.11 -6.06
N LYS A 347 2.25 19.70 -5.59
CA LYS A 347 2.26 20.62 -4.44
C LYS A 347 2.55 19.88 -3.15
N ARG A 348 1.90 18.72 -2.98
CA ARG A 348 2.11 17.84 -1.82
C ARG A 348 3.56 17.40 -1.71
N HIS A 349 4.18 16.98 -2.82
CA HIS A 349 5.59 16.63 -2.85
C HIS A 349 6.48 17.82 -2.46
N ALA A 350 6.30 18.95 -3.11
CA ALA A 350 7.14 20.14 -2.89
C ALA A 350 7.03 20.71 -1.46
N THR A 351 5.84 20.59 -0.83
CA THR A 351 5.57 21.16 0.48
C THR A 351 5.90 20.18 1.62
N TYR A 352 5.66 18.88 1.42
CA TYR A 352 5.71 17.90 2.51
C TYR A 352 6.66 16.74 2.24
N THR A 353 6.38 15.86 1.26
CA THR A 353 7.12 14.61 1.07
C THR A 353 8.61 14.85 0.88
N ARG A 354 8.96 15.89 0.12
CA ARG A 354 10.34 16.28 -0.15
C ARG A 354 11.12 16.67 1.10
N GLU A 355 10.45 17.25 2.09
CA GLU A 355 11.05 17.67 3.38
C GLU A 355 11.15 16.51 4.36
N TYR A 356 10.05 15.77 4.51
CA TYR A 356 9.90 14.84 5.63
C TYR A 356 10.29 13.40 5.31
N PHE A 357 10.13 12.94 4.05
CA PHE A 357 10.40 11.54 3.71
C PHE A 357 11.82 11.27 3.26
N GLY A 358 12.39 10.20 3.83
CA GLY A 358 13.52 9.46 3.31
C GLY A 358 13.11 8.07 2.89
N TRP A 359 13.97 7.39 2.16
CA TRP A 359 13.80 6.01 1.76
C TRP A 359 15.15 5.33 1.59
N GLY A 360 15.24 4.05 1.90
CA GLY A 360 16.48 3.32 1.75
C GLY A 360 16.31 1.82 1.69
N VAL A 361 17.34 1.13 1.23
CA VAL A 361 17.45 -0.34 1.32
C VAL A 361 18.53 -0.68 2.34
N PHE A 362 18.18 -1.56 3.26
CA PHE A 362 18.96 -2.00 4.40
C PHE A 362 19.28 -3.49 4.24
N ALA A 363 20.55 -3.84 4.22
CA ALA A 363 21.00 -5.22 4.17
C ALA A 363 21.30 -5.74 5.58
N LEU A 364 20.65 -6.83 5.96
CA LEU A 364 20.64 -7.36 7.31
C LEU A 364 21.14 -8.80 7.33
N ILE A 365 21.96 -9.16 8.31
CA ILE A 365 22.38 -10.55 8.59
C ILE A 365 22.00 -10.88 10.04
N LYS A 366 21.38 -12.05 10.23
CA LYS A 366 21.01 -12.51 11.57
C LYS A 366 22.24 -12.82 12.39
N ARG A 367 22.28 -12.37 13.65
CA ARG A 367 23.33 -12.70 14.63
C ARG A 367 23.30 -14.13 15.09
#